data_b906927a5265e4013fd124c57b3d24e5
#
_entry.id   b906927a5265e4013fd124c57b3d24e5
#
_cell.length_a   1.000
_cell.length_b   1.000
_cell.length_c   1.000
_cell.angle_alpha   90.00
_cell.angle_beta   90.00
_cell.angle_gamma   90.00
#
_symmetry.space_group_name_H-M   'P 1'
#
loop_
_entity.id
_entity.type
_entity.pdbx_description
1 polymer ?
#
loop_
_entity_poly.entity_id
_entity_poly.type
_entity_poly.pdbx_seq_one_letter_code
_entity_poly.pdbx_strand_id
1 'polypeptide(L)' 'MEIVIALTMFLNNERVEFTYKESLSKCLKSKRIAIREVNPQSVRFECKKVKAVTEIYMGQKKILKIEQ' A
#
# COMPACT_ATOMS: atom_id res chain seq x y z
N MET A 1 8.02 1.25 15.71
CA MET A 1 7.13 0.60 14.72
C MET A 1 5.69 0.84 15.04
N GLU A 2 4.87 1.01 14.03
CA GLU A 2 3.43 1.18 14.23
C GLU A 2 2.66 0.28 13.27
N ILE A 3 1.40 0.04 13.59
CA ILE A 3 0.51 -0.72 12.72
C ILE A 3 -0.22 0.28 11.83
N VAL A 4 -0.07 0.12 10.53
CA VAL A 4 -0.66 1.01 9.53
C VAL A 4 -1.40 0.22 8.47
N ILE A 5 -2.29 0.91 7.75
CA ILE A 5 -2.93 0.34 6.56
C ILE A 5 -1.99 0.62 5.38
N ALA A 6 -1.64 -0.41 4.65
CA ALA A 6 -0.79 -0.28 3.47
C ALA A 6 -1.51 -0.81 2.23
N LEU A 7 -1.42 -0.03 1.16
CA LEU A 7 -1.80 -0.49 -0.18
C LEU A 7 -0.57 -1.10 -0.81
N THR A 8 -0.60 -2.40 -1.04
CA THR A 8 0.53 -3.14 -1.59
C THR A 8 0.24 -3.51 -3.05
N MET A 9 1.20 -3.23 -3.91
CA MET A 9 1.12 -3.58 -5.33
C MET A 9 2.00 -4.78 -5.62
N PHE A 10 1.43 -5.79 -6.28
CA PHE A 10 2.14 -6.97 -6.73
C PHE A 10 2.18 -6.99 -8.26
N LEU A 11 3.35 -7.19 -8.80
CA LEU A 11 3.55 -7.38 -10.23
C LEU A 11 4.07 -8.80 -10.45
N ASN A 12 3.29 -9.62 -11.16
CA ASN A 12 3.63 -11.03 -11.40
C ASN A 12 3.96 -11.79 -10.11
N ASN A 13 3.15 -11.57 -9.07
CA ASN A 13 3.28 -12.16 -7.75
C ASN A 13 4.48 -11.68 -6.92
N GLU A 14 5.19 -10.65 -7.39
CA GLU A 14 6.25 -10.01 -6.61
C GLU A 14 5.75 -8.68 -6.05
N ARG A 15 6.01 -8.45 -4.76
CA ARG A 15 5.69 -7.18 -4.13
C ARG A 15 6.69 -6.13 -4.62
N VAL A 16 6.19 -5.13 -5.36
CA VAL A 16 7.04 -4.09 -5.94
C VAL A 16 6.88 -2.74 -5.27
N GLU A 17 5.75 -2.51 -4.60
CA GLU A 17 5.48 -1.22 -3.98
C GLU A 17 4.50 -1.37 -2.84
N PHE A 18 4.62 -0.51 -1.83
CA PHE A 18 3.61 -0.37 -0.78
C PHE A 18 3.48 1.12 -0.41
N THR A 19 2.26 1.53 -0.12
CA THR A 19 1.94 2.93 0.16
C THR A 19 1.11 3.03 1.43
N TYR A 20 1.47 3.99 2.30
CA TYR A 20 0.71 4.27 3.51
C TYR A 20 -0.67 4.85 3.16
N LYS A 21 -1.69 4.36 3.86
CA LYS A 21 -3.04 4.91 3.81
C LYS A 21 -3.53 5.17 5.23
N GLU A 22 -4.29 6.24 5.41
CA GLU A 22 -4.79 6.64 6.71
C GLU A 22 -5.85 5.70 7.29
N SER A 23 -6.61 5.04 6.42
CA SER A 23 -7.67 4.15 6.83
C SER A 23 -7.91 3.08 5.77
N LEU A 24 -8.58 2.00 6.17
CA LEU A 24 -8.96 0.95 5.26
C LEU A 24 -9.89 1.47 4.16
N SER A 25 -10.81 2.37 4.51
CA SER A 25 -11.72 2.97 3.56
C SER A 25 -10.99 3.73 2.46
N LYS A 26 -9.99 4.53 2.82
CA LYS A 26 -9.16 5.26 1.85
C LYS A 26 -8.30 4.33 1.01
N CYS A 27 -7.80 3.25 1.61
CA CYS A 27 -7.03 2.25 0.90
C CYS A 27 -7.88 1.56 -0.17
N LEU A 28 -9.09 1.15 0.17
CA LEU A 28 -10.00 0.50 -0.77
C LEU A 28 -10.40 1.42 -1.92
N LYS A 29 -10.58 2.70 -1.64
CA LYS A 29 -10.88 3.69 -2.67
C LYS A 29 -9.71 3.83 -3.64
N SER A 30 -8.51 3.96 -3.13
CA SER A 30 -7.30 4.04 -3.96
C SER A 30 -7.09 2.76 -4.77
N LYS A 31 -7.36 1.60 -4.17
CA LYS A 31 -7.29 0.32 -4.85
C LYS A 31 -8.23 0.27 -6.06
N ARG A 32 -9.47 0.73 -5.92
CA ARG A 32 -10.43 0.74 -7.02
C ARG A 32 -9.95 1.61 -8.17
N ILE A 33 -9.40 2.77 -7.86
CA ILE A 33 -8.88 3.68 -8.88
C ILE A 33 -7.69 3.07 -9.60
N ALA A 34 -6.77 2.49 -8.83
CA ALA A 34 -5.57 1.87 -9.38
C ALA A 34 -5.88 0.68 -10.29
N ILE A 35 -6.84 -0.16 -9.90
CA ILE A 35 -7.23 -1.34 -10.69
C ILE A 35 -7.75 -0.94 -12.07
N ARG A 36 -8.40 0.22 -12.20
CA ARG A 36 -8.91 0.70 -13.47
C ARG A 36 -7.81 1.10 -14.45
N GLU A 37 -6.62 1.42 -13.94
CA GLU A 37 -5.51 1.94 -14.72
C GLU A 37 -4.47 0.90 -15.09
N VAL A 38 -4.59 -0.31 -14.56
CA VAL A 38 -3.58 -1.35 -14.76
C VAL A 38 -4.22 -2.62 -15.36
N ASN A 39 -3.36 -3.47 -15.92
CA ASN A 39 -3.79 -4.79 -16.42
C ASN A 39 -4.00 -5.74 -15.23
N PRO A 40 -5.24 -6.17 -14.95
CA PRO A 40 -5.52 -7.01 -13.79
C PRO A 40 -4.92 -8.42 -13.86
N GLN A 41 -4.44 -8.84 -15.02
CA GLN A 41 -3.79 -10.13 -15.17
C GLN A 41 -2.37 -10.15 -14.61
N SER A 42 -1.70 -8.98 -14.65
CA SER A 42 -0.30 -8.87 -14.24
C SER A 42 -0.12 -8.16 -12.92
N VAL A 43 -1.05 -7.29 -12.56
CA VAL A 43 -0.93 -6.40 -11.40
C VAL A 43 -2.06 -6.67 -10.42
N ARG A 44 -1.70 -6.82 -9.14
CA ARG A 44 -2.67 -7.03 -8.08
C ARG A 44 -2.40 -6.04 -6.95
N PHE A 45 -3.46 -5.59 -6.30
CA PHE A 45 -3.37 -4.71 -5.15
C PHE A 45 -4.01 -5.36 -3.93
N GLU A 46 -3.44 -5.10 -2.75
CA GLU A 46 -4.01 -5.53 -1.49
C GLU A 46 -4.00 -4.39 -0.48
N CYS A 47 -5.09 -4.28 0.29
CA CYS A 47 -5.17 -3.40 1.45
C CYS A 47 -5.01 -4.25 2.70
N LYS A 48 -4.02 -3.94 3.54
CA LYS A 48 -3.66 -4.80 4.65
C LYS A 48 -3.11 -3.98 5.82
N LYS A 49 -3.40 -4.42 7.04
CA LYS A 49 -2.73 -3.89 8.23
C LYS A 49 -1.36 -4.53 8.35
N VAL A 50 -0.33 -3.72 8.49
CA VAL A 50 1.04 -4.19 8.61
C VAL A 50 1.76 -3.42 9.71
N LYS A 51 2.75 -4.06 10.31
CA LYS A 51 3.71 -3.38 11.17
C LYS A 51 4.75 -2.74 10.29
N ALA A 52 4.96 -1.45 10.46
CA ALA A 52 5.85 -0.71 9.58
C ALA A 52 6.66 0.31 10.33
N VAL A 53 7.86 0.54 9.85
CA VAL A 53 8.67 1.70 10.22
C VAL A 53 8.29 2.81 9.27
N THR A 54 7.88 3.94 9.83
CA THR A 54 7.40 5.08 9.02
C THR A 54 8.22 6.32 9.34
N GLU A 55 8.21 7.27 8.42
CA GLU A 55 8.73 8.61 8.68
C GLU A 55 7.83 9.64 8.01
N ILE A 56 7.91 10.87 8.49
CA ILE A 56 7.20 11.99 7.89
C ILE A 56 8.19 12.72 6.98
N TYR A 57 7.85 12.81 5.70
CA TYR A 57 8.66 13.49 4.72
C TYR A 57 7.79 14.48 3.96
N MET A 58 8.19 15.76 3.98
CA MET A 58 7.44 16.85 3.34
C MET A 58 5.96 16.89 3.75
N GLY A 59 5.69 16.63 5.03
CA GLY A 59 4.33 16.63 5.55
C GLY A 59 3.52 15.38 5.28
N GLN A 60 4.11 14.36 4.65
CA GLN A 60 3.44 13.10 4.35
C GLN A 60 4.13 11.94 5.04
N LYS A 61 3.33 11.03 5.57
CA LYS A 61 3.85 9.82 6.18
C LYS A 61 4.18 8.80 5.09
N LYS A 62 5.39 8.27 5.14
CA LYS A 62 5.86 7.24 4.22
C LYS A 62 6.27 5.99 4.99
N ILE A 63 6.02 4.83 4.40
CA ILE A 63 6.48 3.57 4.93
C ILE A 63 7.90 3.33 4.44
N LEU A 64 8.85 3.20 5.37
CA LEU A 64 10.24 2.88 5.04
C LEU A 64 10.44 1.37 4.92
N LYS A 65 9.76 0.60 5.77
CA LYS A 65 9.97 -0.83 5.87
C LYS A 65 8.73 -1.48 6.45
N ILE A 66 8.34 -2.61 5.91
CA ILE A 66 7.27 -3.45 6.44
C ILE A 66 7.90 -4.64 7.12
N GLU A 67 7.47 -4.90 8.34
CA GLU A 67 7.85 -6.08 9.08
C GLU A 67 6.71 -7.08 9.05
N GLN A 68 7.02 -8.27 8.61
CA GLN A 68 6.05 -9.35 8.49
C GLN A 68 6.35 -10.47 9.47
#